data_ccf69ca8b0cee959ac1360c9d34c00de
#
_entry.id   ccf69ca8b0cee959ac1360c9d34c00de
#
_cell.length_a   1.000
_cell.length_b   1.000
_cell.length_c   1.000
_cell.angle_alpha   90.00
_cell.angle_beta   90.00
_cell.angle_gamma   90.00
#
_symmetry.space_group_name_H-M   'P 1'
#
loop_
_entity.id
_entity.type
_entity.pdbx_description
1 polymer ?
#
loop_
_entity_poly.entity_id
_entity_poly.type
_entity_poly.pdbx_seq_one_letter_code
_entity_poly.pdbx_strand_id
1 'polypeptide(L)'
;MKRKRYLLAVSILLFLIVCAVLLVTGIGCPIRYLTGIPCPGCGMTRACLALLLGDPAPLFPPYEPSAYGEGLLGHVRYAMHFHPLVLVIPPVIVYMIVGKKPLLGSAKREFALLWTLCGLMLAVYLVRLALHDPVLAIDWDSGLLARVLHAAGR
;
A
#
# COMPACT_ATOMS: atom_id res chain seq x y z
N MET A 1 2.24 11.04 28.54
CA MET A 1 1.90 11.32 27.12
C MET A 1 3.12 11.32 26.19
N LYS A 2 4.28 11.87 26.55
CA LYS A 2 5.50 11.93 25.69
C LYS A 2 6.03 10.55 25.29
N ARG A 3 6.06 9.56 26.22
CA ARG A 3 6.56 8.19 25.95
C ARG A 3 5.74 7.44 24.87
N LYS A 4 4.40 7.56 24.89
CA LYS A 4 3.53 6.92 23.88
C LYS A 4 3.77 7.49 22.48
N ARG A 5 3.95 8.82 22.37
CA ARG A 5 4.27 9.49 21.09
C ARG A 5 5.64 9.10 20.56
N TYR A 6 6.63 8.97 21.45
CA TYR A 6 7.97 8.51 21.08
C TYR A 6 7.94 7.06 20.55
N LEU A 7 7.27 6.16 21.26
CA LEU A 7 7.12 4.76 20.81
C LEU A 7 6.39 4.68 19.47
N LEU A 8 5.33 5.47 19.27
CA LEU A 8 4.62 5.53 18.02
C LEU A 8 5.52 6.04 16.88
N ALA A 9 6.26 7.13 17.11
CA ALA A 9 7.18 7.69 16.12
C ALA A 9 8.28 6.69 15.74
N VAL A 10 8.86 5.98 16.72
CA VAL A 10 9.87 4.93 16.48
C VAL A 10 9.27 3.77 15.69
N SER A 11 8.05 3.33 16.02
CA SER A 11 7.37 2.24 15.29
C SER A 11 7.10 2.63 13.84
N ILE A 12 6.70 3.87 13.58
CA ILE A 12 6.47 4.38 12.23
C ILE A 12 7.78 4.47 11.46
N LEU A 13 8.83 5.02 12.09
CA LEU A 13 10.13 5.12 11.46
C LEU A 13 10.66 3.71 11.09
N LEU A 14 10.55 2.77 12.01
CA LEU A 14 10.95 1.37 11.75
C LEU A 14 10.13 0.77 10.60
N PHE A 15 8.81 0.98 10.59
CA PHE A 15 7.94 0.53 9.51
C PHE A 15 8.34 1.13 8.16
N LEU A 16 8.62 2.44 8.11
CA LEU A 16 9.08 3.11 6.89
C LEU A 16 10.43 2.58 6.40
N ILE A 17 11.36 2.32 7.33
CA ILE A 17 12.66 1.71 7.00
C ILE A 17 12.44 0.31 6.40
N VAL A 18 11.61 -0.52 7.03
CA VAL A 18 11.31 -1.86 6.51
C VAL A 18 10.68 -1.77 5.12
N CYS A 19 9.70 -0.88 4.92
CA CYS A 19 9.11 -0.66 3.60
C CYS A 19 10.14 -0.21 2.57
N ALA A 20 11.03 0.72 2.92
CA ALA A 20 12.09 1.18 2.03
C ALA A 20 13.06 0.05 1.66
N VAL A 21 13.47 -0.78 2.62
CA VAL A 21 14.32 -1.95 2.37
C VAL A 21 13.63 -2.94 1.43
N LEU A 22 12.35 -3.24 1.66
CA LEU A 22 11.57 -4.15 0.81
C LEU A 22 11.42 -3.61 -0.63
N LEU A 23 11.30 -2.29 -0.79
CA LEU A 23 11.27 -1.64 -2.10
C LEU A 23 12.63 -1.74 -2.82
N VAL A 24 13.72 -1.42 -2.12
CA VAL A 24 15.07 -1.45 -2.69
C VAL A 24 15.52 -2.87 -3.05
N THR A 25 15.12 -3.86 -2.25
CA THR A 25 15.42 -5.28 -2.51
C THR A 25 14.54 -5.90 -3.61
N GLY A 26 13.57 -5.16 -4.14
CA GLY A 26 12.65 -5.66 -5.17
C GLY A 26 11.58 -6.64 -4.66
N ILE A 27 11.57 -6.92 -3.35
CA ILE A 27 10.58 -7.84 -2.74
C ILE A 27 9.17 -7.22 -2.83
N GLY A 28 9.06 -5.90 -2.82
CA GLY A 28 7.80 -5.16 -2.93
C GLY A 28 6.87 -5.43 -1.75
N CYS A 29 5.97 -6.41 -1.91
CA CYS A 29 5.04 -6.82 -0.85
C CYS A 29 5.52 -8.12 -0.19
N PRO A 30 5.78 -8.15 1.13
CA PRO A 30 6.24 -9.35 1.82
C PRO A 30 5.21 -10.50 1.77
N ILE A 31 3.92 -10.19 1.81
CA ILE A 31 2.85 -11.20 1.70
C ILE A 31 2.88 -11.83 0.31
N ARG A 32 2.97 -11.02 -0.75
CA ARG A 32 3.07 -11.52 -2.12
C ARG A 32 4.37 -12.33 -2.33
N TYR A 33 5.48 -11.88 -1.78
CA TYR A 33 6.75 -12.58 -1.85
C TYR A 33 6.69 -13.98 -1.20
N LEU A 34 6.02 -14.09 -0.05
CA LEU A 34 5.88 -15.36 0.66
C LEU A 34 4.86 -16.29 0.01
N THR A 35 3.69 -15.78 -0.35
CA THR A 35 2.52 -16.60 -0.71
C THR A 35 2.19 -16.59 -2.20
N GLY A 36 2.72 -15.64 -2.99
CA GLY A 36 2.28 -15.37 -4.36
C GLY A 36 0.96 -14.58 -4.45
N ILE A 37 0.29 -14.34 -3.31
CA ILE A 37 -1.00 -13.64 -3.25
C ILE A 37 -0.77 -12.17 -2.92
N PRO A 38 -1.33 -11.21 -3.69
CA PRO A 38 -1.25 -9.80 -3.35
C PRO A 38 -2.04 -9.50 -2.07
N CYS A 39 -1.51 -8.62 -1.20
CA CYS A 39 -2.25 -8.16 -0.02
C CYS A 39 -3.26 -7.07 -0.37
N PRO A 40 -4.24 -6.76 0.50
CA PRO A 40 -5.21 -5.68 0.28
C PRO A 40 -4.57 -4.30 0.06
N GLY A 41 -3.37 -4.07 0.59
CA GLY A 41 -2.58 -2.84 0.39
C GLY A 41 -1.65 -2.88 -0.82
N CYS A 42 -1.65 -3.96 -1.61
CA CYS A 42 -0.83 -4.03 -2.82
C CYS A 42 -1.16 -2.90 -3.79
N GLY A 43 -0.13 -2.17 -4.20
CA GLY A 43 -0.25 -0.98 -5.02
C GLY A 43 -0.28 0.33 -4.23
N MET A 44 -0.57 0.33 -2.91
CA MET A 44 -0.63 1.58 -2.12
C MET A 44 0.70 2.34 -2.13
N THR A 45 1.82 1.65 -1.94
CA THR A 45 3.15 2.30 -1.97
C THR A 45 3.45 2.88 -3.36
N ARG A 46 3.14 2.12 -4.43
CA ARG A 46 3.29 2.60 -5.81
C ARG A 46 2.37 3.80 -6.07
N ALA A 47 1.13 3.76 -5.57
CA ALA A 47 0.19 4.85 -5.67
C ALA A 47 0.69 6.12 -4.96
N CYS A 48 1.26 5.99 -3.75
CA CYS A 48 1.86 7.13 -3.05
C CYS A 48 3.06 7.70 -3.80
N LEU A 49 3.93 6.85 -4.33
CA LEU A 49 5.07 7.30 -5.14
C LEU A 49 4.63 7.98 -6.44
N ALA A 50 3.64 7.40 -7.14
CA ALA A 50 3.06 8.01 -8.34
C ALA A 50 2.46 9.39 -8.05
N LEU A 51 1.78 9.55 -6.90
CA LEU A 51 1.21 10.83 -6.49
C LEU A 51 2.28 11.88 -6.19
N LEU A 52 3.38 11.49 -5.55
CA LEU A 52 4.43 12.41 -5.09
C LEU A 52 5.47 12.71 -6.18
N LEU A 53 5.87 11.71 -6.94
CA LEU A 53 6.96 11.79 -7.92
C LEU A 53 6.47 11.84 -9.37
N GLY A 54 5.21 11.51 -9.61
CA GLY A 54 4.59 11.45 -10.92
C GLY A 54 4.92 10.21 -11.72
N ASP A 55 6.18 9.79 -11.75
CA ASP A 55 6.64 8.61 -12.49
C ASP A 55 7.44 7.65 -11.61
N PRO A 56 6.83 6.56 -11.12
CA PRO A 56 7.55 5.50 -10.44
C PRO A 56 8.17 4.47 -11.41
N ALA A 57 8.13 4.70 -12.74
CA ALA A 57 8.59 3.72 -13.74
C ALA A 57 10.01 3.20 -13.51
N PRO A 58 11.01 4.00 -13.08
CA PRO A 58 12.33 3.49 -12.75
C PRO A 58 12.34 2.43 -11.66
N LEU A 59 11.35 2.48 -10.76
CA LEU A 59 11.22 1.56 -9.63
C LEU A 59 10.29 0.38 -9.94
N PHE A 60 9.34 0.55 -10.88
CA PHE A 60 8.26 -0.43 -11.13
C PHE A 60 7.86 -0.50 -12.61
N PRO A 61 8.75 -0.96 -13.53
CA PRO A 61 8.33 -1.21 -14.90
C PRO A 61 7.25 -2.31 -14.92
N PRO A 62 6.33 -2.37 -15.88
CA PRO A 62 6.30 -1.76 -17.21
C PRO A 62 5.20 -0.68 -17.43
N TYR A 63 4.86 0.13 -16.46
CA TYR A 63 3.74 1.07 -16.57
C TYR A 63 4.20 2.40 -17.20
N GLU A 64 3.49 2.85 -18.26
CA GLU A 64 3.77 4.12 -18.93
C GLU A 64 2.90 5.24 -18.33
N PRO A 65 3.50 6.24 -17.65
CA PRO A 65 2.75 7.36 -17.07
C PRO A 65 2.11 8.26 -18.11
N SER A 66 2.66 8.32 -19.33
CA SER A 66 2.14 9.10 -20.44
C SER A 66 0.67 8.80 -20.80
N ALA A 67 0.20 7.57 -20.55
CA ALA A 67 -1.18 7.17 -20.79
C ALA A 67 -2.22 7.90 -19.90
N TYR A 68 -1.77 8.49 -18.78
CA TYR A 68 -2.65 9.12 -17.79
C TYR A 68 -2.70 10.66 -17.88
N GLY A 69 -1.92 11.25 -18.79
CA GLY A 69 -1.83 12.70 -19.01
C GLY A 69 -0.75 13.37 -18.17
N GLU A 70 -0.49 14.64 -18.46
CA GLU A 70 0.53 15.43 -17.79
C GLU A 70 0.01 16.19 -16.56
N GLY A 71 0.92 16.61 -15.70
CA GLY A 71 0.66 17.43 -14.52
C GLY A 71 -0.02 16.70 -13.37
N LEU A 72 -0.46 17.45 -12.38
CA LEU A 72 -1.02 16.94 -11.13
C LEU A 72 -2.20 15.98 -11.36
N LEU A 73 -3.06 16.28 -12.33
CA LEU A 73 -4.21 15.41 -12.63
C LEU A 73 -3.77 14.06 -13.21
N GLY A 74 -2.71 14.05 -14.03
CA GLY A 74 -2.08 12.83 -14.52
C GLY A 74 -1.53 11.99 -13.36
N HIS A 75 -0.79 12.62 -12.42
CA HIS A 75 -0.27 11.94 -11.23
C HIS A 75 -1.39 11.31 -10.38
N VAL A 76 -2.48 12.04 -10.16
CA VAL A 76 -3.65 11.54 -9.42
C VAL A 76 -4.28 10.34 -10.12
N ARG A 77 -4.54 10.43 -11.43
CA ARG A 77 -5.12 9.32 -12.21
C ARG A 77 -4.23 8.09 -12.20
N TYR A 78 -2.92 8.31 -12.36
CA TYR A 78 -1.92 7.24 -12.32
C TYR A 78 -1.83 6.59 -10.93
N ALA A 79 -1.84 7.39 -9.87
CA ALA A 79 -1.86 6.89 -8.50
C ALA A 79 -3.13 6.07 -8.21
N MET A 80 -4.29 6.53 -8.67
CA MET A 80 -5.56 5.83 -8.51
C MET A 80 -5.62 4.51 -9.29
N HIS A 81 -4.88 4.38 -10.40
CA HIS A 81 -4.73 3.11 -11.10
C HIS A 81 -4.09 2.04 -10.20
N PHE A 82 -3.07 2.40 -9.43
CA PHE A 82 -2.45 1.47 -8.48
C PHE A 82 -3.32 1.19 -7.27
N HIS A 83 -3.92 2.23 -6.67
CA HIS A 83 -4.83 2.05 -5.54
C HIS A 83 -5.82 3.21 -5.39
N PRO A 84 -7.14 2.98 -5.57
CA PRO A 84 -8.13 4.07 -5.59
C PRO A 84 -8.26 4.82 -4.25
N LEU A 85 -7.89 4.20 -3.13
CA LEU A 85 -7.97 4.82 -1.81
C LEU A 85 -6.72 5.62 -1.41
N VAL A 86 -5.77 5.82 -2.33
CA VAL A 86 -4.52 6.56 -2.04
C VAL A 86 -4.77 8.00 -1.61
N LEU A 87 -5.84 8.63 -2.06
CA LEU A 87 -6.17 10.00 -1.68
C LEU A 87 -6.80 10.12 -0.29
N VAL A 88 -7.29 9.02 0.27
CA VAL A 88 -7.99 9.01 1.56
C VAL A 88 -7.15 8.42 2.68
N ILE A 89 -6.62 7.21 2.48
CA ILE A 89 -5.96 6.47 3.55
C ILE A 89 -4.68 7.15 4.06
N PRO A 90 -3.70 7.52 3.21
CA PRO A 90 -2.47 8.13 3.68
C PRO A 90 -2.69 9.46 4.40
N PRO A 91 -3.50 10.42 3.90
CA PRO A 91 -3.76 11.66 4.61
C PRO A 91 -4.43 11.45 5.98
N VAL A 92 -5.38 10.52 6.09
CA VAL A 92 -6.03 10.20 7.36
C VAL A 92 -5.02 9.62 8.35
N ILE A 93 -4.17 8.68 7.92
CA ILE A 93 -3.13 8.10 8.78
C ILE A 93 -2.16 9.19 9.23
N VAL A 94 -1.66 10.03 8.32
CA VAL A 94 -0.74 11.13 8.65
C VAL A 94 -1.39 12.07 9.67
N TYR A 95 -2.67 12.45 9.47
CA TYR A 95 -3.39 13.29 10.41
C TYR A 95 -3.50 12.64 11.80
N MET A 96 -3.83 11.35 11.86
CA MET A 96 -3.96 10.62 13.14
C MET A 96 -2.63 10.52 13.89
N ILE A 97 -1.50 10.51 13.18
CA ILE A 97 -0.15 10.46 13.75
C ILE A 97 0.30 11.83 14.24
N VAL A 98 0.15 12.86 13.40
CA VAL A 98 0.68 14.20 13.64
C VAL A 98 -0.32 15.07 14.38
N GLY A 99 -1.61 14.84 14.21
CA GLY A 99 -2.70 15.61 14.78
C GLY A 99 -2.66 15.63 16.31
N LYS A 100 -2.79 16.80 16.89
CA LYS A 100 -2.82 17.00 18.36
C LYS A 100 -4.20 16.69 18.95
N LYS A 101 -5.24 16.75 18.12
CA LYS A 101 -6.64 16.52 18.49
C LYS A 101 -7.22 15.38 17.65
N PRO A 102 -8.18 14.63 18.19
CA PRO A 102 -8.86 13.60 17.40
C PRO A 102 -9.61 14.24 16.23
N LEU A 103 -9.47 13.64 15.03
CA LEU A 103 -10.07 14.11 13.77
C LEU A 103 -11.60 14.26 13.88
N LEU A 104 -12.24 13.32 14.57
CA LEU A 104 -13.69 13.28 14.77
C LEU A 104 -14.14 13.69 16.18
N GLY A 105 -13.27 14.36 16.94
CA GLY A 105 -13.56 14.83 18.29
C GLY A 105 -13.64 13.74 19.37
N SER A 106 -13.57 12.45 19.00
CA SER A 106 -13.63 11.33 19.95
C SER A 106 -12.82 10.14 19.45
N ALA A 107 -12.04 9.52 20.36
CA ALA A 107 -11.26 8.32 20.05
C ALA A 107 -12.13 7.13 19.56
N LYS A 108 -13.37 7.01 20.04
CA LYS A 108 -14.31 5.96 19.57
C LYS A 108 -14.67 6.14 18.10
N ARG A 109 -14.88 7.39 17.65
CA ARG A 109 -15.19 7.69 16.24
C ARG A 109 -13.99 7.48 15.34
N GLU A 110 -12.79 7.80 15.81
CA GLU A 110 -11.54 7.50 15.07
C GLU A 110 -11.33 6.00 14.89
N PHE A 111 -11.59 5.22 15.94
CA PHE A 111 -11.52 3.76 15.86
C PHE A 111 -12.55 3.21 14.87
N ALA A 112 -13.79 3.72 14.90
CA ALA A 112 -14.81 3.36 13.90
C ALA A 112 -14.40 3.74 12.49
N LEU A 113 -13.81 4.94 12.29
CA LEU A 113 -13.25 5.37 10.99
C LEU A 113 -12.18 4.41 10.48
N LEU A 114 -11.24 3.99 11.34
CA LEU A 114 -10.21 3.01 10.95
C LEU A 114 -10.81 1.68 10.50
N TRP A 115 -11.78 1.15 11.25
CA TRP A 115 -12.47 -0.09 10.85
C TRP A 115 -13.22 0.07 9.53
N THR A 116 -13.87 1.22 9.33
CA THR A 116 -14.55 1.52 8.05
C THR A 116 -13.55 1.57 6.90
N LEU A 117 -12.40 2.22 7.08
CA LEU A 117 -11.34 2.27 6.07
C LEU A 117 -10.74 0.89 5.79
N CYS A 118 -10.53 0.08 6.83
CA CYS A 118 -10.08 -1.31 6.66
C CYS A 118 -11.11 -2.15 5.88
N GLY A 119 -12.39 -2.03 6.21
CA GLY A 119 -13.48 -2.71 5.49
C GLY A 119 -13.57 -2.26 4.04
N LEU A 120 -13.46 -0.95 3.77
CA LEU A 120 -13.46 -0.40 2.43
C LEU A 120 -12.24 -0.88 1.63
N MET A 121 -11.06 -0.93 2.25
CA MET A 121 -9.85 -1.45 1.63
C MET A 121 -9.99 -2.93 1.25
N LEU A 122 -10.60 -3.73 2.13
CA LEU A 122 -10.89 -5.13 1.84
C LEU A 122 -11.92 -5.27 0.72
N ALA A 123 -12.99 -4.46 0.72
CA ALA A 123 -14.00 -4.47 -0.33
C ALA A 123 -13.41 -4.11 -1.70
N VAL A 124 -12.61 -3.05 -1.77
CA VAL A 124 -11.89 -2.67 -3.00
C VAL A 124 -10.97 -3.80 -3.47
N TYR A 125 -10.23 -4.44 -2.55
CA TYR A 125 -9.38 -5.57 -2.86
C TYR A 125 -10.16 -6.73 -3.48
N LEU A 126 -11.28 -7.13 -2.88
CA LEU A 126 -12.11 -8.23 -3.39
C LEU A 126 -12.71 -7.92 -4.76
N VAL A 127 -13.19 -6.69 -4.97
CA VAL A 127 -13.72 -6.24 -6.27
C VAL A 127 -12.63 -6.29 -7.34
N ARG A 128 -11.45 -5.74 -7.06
CA ARG A 128 -10.32 -5.75 -8.01
C ARG A 128 -9.83 -7.17 -8.31
N LEU A 129 -9.84 -8.04 -7.30
CA LEU A 129 -9.49 -9.45 -7.49
C LEU A 129 -10.51 -10.16 -8.39
N ALA A 130 -11.81 -9.91 -8.20
CA ALA A 130 -12.87 -10.44 -9.03
C ALA A 130 -12.83 -9.93 -10.48
N LEU A 131 -12.37 -8.68 -10.68
CA LEU A 131 -12.16 -8.08 -11.99
C LEU A 131 -10.84 -8.49 -12.68
N HIS A 132 -10.06 -9.37 -12.07
CA HIS A 132 -8.75 -9.83 -12.57
C HIS A 132 -7.80 -8.66 -12.86
N ASP A 133 -7.75 -7.67 -11.98
CA ASP A 133 -6.90 -6.49 -12.13
C ASP A 133 -5.42 -6.90 -12.25
N PRO A 134 -4.68 -6.44 -13.27
CA PRO A 134 -3.29 -6.83 -13.49
C PRO A 134 -2.36 -6.43 -12.34
N VAL A 135 -2.70 -5.39 -11.57
CA VAL A 135 -1.93 -4.99 -10.38
C VAL A 135 -2.04 -6.05 -9.27
N LEU A 136 -3.17 -6.77 -9.22
CA LEU A 136 -3.47 -7.83 -8.25
C LEU A 136 -3.36 -9.24 -8.84
N ALA A 137 -2.61 -9.43 -9.92
CA ALA A 137 -2.40 -10.75 -10.49
C ALA A 137 -1.82 -11.72 -9.45
N ILE A 138 -2.51 -12.83 -9.22
CA ILE A 138 -2.07 -13.90 -8.34
C ILE A 138 -1.09 -14.79 -9.13
N ASP A 139 0.08 -15.02 -8.55
CA ASP A 139 1.10 -15.89 -9.08
C ASP A 139 1.59 -16.83 -7.97
N TRP A 140 0.90 -17.94 -7.82
CA TRP A 140 1.19 -18.92 -6.78
C TRP A 140 2.62 -19.47 -6.86
N ASP A 141 3.13 -19.70 -8.09
CA ASP A 141 4.43 -20.30 -8.31
C ASP A 141 5.59 -19.35 -8.00
N SER A 142 5.36 -18.06 -8.02
CA SER A 142 6.35 -17.05 -7.67
C SER A 142 6.59 -16.93 -6.16
N GLY A 143 5.66 -17.42 -5.32
CA GLY A 143 5.75 -17.37 -3.88
C GLY A 143 6.90 -18.22 -3.33
N LEU A 144 7.61 -17.72 -2.30
CA LEU A 144 8.69 -18.47 -1.64
C LEU A 144 8.21 -19.81 -1.11
N LEU A 145 7.01 -19.88 -0.56
CA LEU A 145 6.39 -21.11 -0.06
C LEU A 145 6.25 -22.17 -1.16
N ALA A 146 5.75 -21.80 -2.33
CA ALA A 146 5.61 -22.70 -3.44
C ALA A 146 6.97 -23.22 -3.92
N ARG A 147 7.96 -22.32 -4.05
CA ARG A 147 9.33 -22.69 -4.44
C ARG A 147 9.98 -23.67 -3.45
N VAL A 148 9.81 -23.45 -2.15
CA VAL A 148 10.34 -24.35 -1.10
C VAL A 148 9.64 -25.71 -1.14
N LEU A 149 8.31 -25.74 -1.31
CA LEU A 149 7.56 -27.01 -1.42
C LEU A 149 7.95 -27.80 -2.68
N HIS A 150 8.13 -27.15 -3.81
CA HIS A 150 8.61 -27.79 -5.03
C HIS A 150 10.05 -28.31 -4.91
N ALA A 151 10.90 -27.61 -4.16
CA ALA A 151 12.27 -28.06 -3.91
C ALA A 151 12.34 -29.24 -2.93
N ALA A 152 11.45 -29.28 -1.93
CA ALA A 152 11.39 -30.35 -0.93
C ALA A 152 10.70 -31.64 -1.44
N GLY A 153 9.89 -31.54 -2.50
CA GLY A 153 9.20 -32.67 -3.11
C GLY A 153 9.97 -33.38 -4.24
N ARG A 154 11.22 -32.94 -4.50
CA ARG A 154 12.18 -33.61 -5.40
C ARG A 154 13.22 -34.39 -4.63
#